data_23f95e14432e1571e203d13e00a15b7a
#
_entry.id   23f95e14432e1571e203d13e00a15b7a
#
_cell.length_a   1.000
_cell.length_b   1.000
_cell.length_c   1.000
_cell.angle_alpha   90.00
_cell.angle_beta   90.00
_cell.angle_gamma   90.00
#
_symmetry.space_group_name_H-M   'P 1'
#
loop_
_entity.id
_entity.type
_entity.pdbx_description
1 polymer ?
#
loop_
_entity_poly.entity_id
_entity_poly.type
_entity_poly.pdbx_seq_one_letter_code
_entity_poly.pdbx_strand_id
1 'polypeptide(L)'
;MVNQVMDFITQYDEEVGQAIQAEASRQRRNLELIASENIVSEPVMMAMGTVLTNKYAEGYSGKRYYGGCECVDVVETIAIERAKKLFGCDYANVQPHSGAQANMAVFLAMLKPGDTVMGMSLDCGGHLTHGSPVNFSGLYFHIVPYGVDSEGFIDYDEVERLAMENKPKLIVAGASAYARIIDFKRFRQ
;
A
#
# COMPACT_ATOMS: atom_id res chain seq x y z
N MET A 1 -17.72 2.08 -21.03
CA MET A 1 -18.23 1.07 -20.07
C MET A 1 -18.44 1.65 -18.69
N VAL A 2 -17.46 2.33 -18.08
CA VAL A 2 -17.63 2.98 -16.75
C VAL A 2 -18.80 3.96 -16.73
N ASN A 3 -18.99 4.79 -17.76
CA ASN A 3 -20.13 5.70 -17.84
C ASN A 3 -21.49 4.95 -17.77
N GLN A 4 -21.61 3.82 -18.45
CA GLN A 4 -22.84 3.01 -18.40
C GLN A 4 -23.12 2.44 -17.03
N VAL A 5 -22.06 2.10 -16.26
CA VAL A 5 -22.20 1.66 -14.85
C VAL A 5 -22.65 2.83 -13.97
N MET A 6 -22.10 4.01 -14.15
CA MET A 6 -22.53 5.20 -13.41
C MET A 6 -23.99 5.54 -13.70
N ASP A 7 -24.41 5.48 -14.97
CA ASP A 7 -25.79 5.70 -15.37
C ASP A 7 -26.73 4.64 -14.77
N PHE A 8 -26.29 3.37 -14.78
CA PHE A 8 -27.03 2.26 -14.17
C PHE A 8 -27.20 2.46 -12.66
N ILE A 9 -26.14 2.83 -11.93
CA ILE A 9 -26.24 3.10 -10.49
C ILE A 9 -27.20 4.26 -10.24
N THR A 10 -27.15 5.32 -11.04
CA THR A 10 -28.04 6.49 -10.91
C THR A 10 -29.52 6.12 -11.08
N GLN A 11 -29.85 5.11 -11.88
CA GLN A 11 -31.22 4.63 -12.05
C GLN A 11 -31.78 3.93 -10.80
N TYR A 12 -30.91 3.30 -9.99
CA TYR A 12 -31.29 2.58 -8.78
C TYR A 12 -31.15 3.41 -7.51
N ASP A 13 -30.16 4.28 -7.48
CA ASP A 13 -29.88 5.20 -6.38
C ASP A 13 -29.37 6.53 -6.97
N GLU A 14 -30.30 7.47 -7.12
CA GLU A 14 -30.01 8.75 -7.76
C GLU A 14 -28.99 9.57 -6.97
N GLU A 15 -29.08 9.57 -5.65
CA GLU A 15 -28.22 10.35 -4.77
C GLU A 15 -26.76 9.87 -4.84
N VAL A 16 -26.53 8.57 -4.73
CA VAL A 16 -25.20 7.95 -4.89
C VAL A 16 -24.71 8.09 -6.31
N GLY A 17 -25.56 7.88 -7.31
CA GLY A 17 -25.20 8.00 -8.72
C GLY A 17 -24.74 9.41 -9.09
N GLN A 18 -25.44 10.44 -8.62
CA GLN A 18 -25.05 11.84 -8.82
C GLN A 18 -23.69 12.16 -8.17
N ALA A 19 -23.43 11.65 -6.97
CA ALA A 19 -22.16 11.84 -6.30
C ALA A 19 -21.00 11.21 -7.09
N ILE A 20 -21.19 9.99 -7.62
CA ILE A 20 -20.19 9.31 -8.47
C ILE A 20 -19.92 10.08 -9.77
N GLN A 21 -20.97 10.58 -10.42
CA GLN A 21 -20.83 11.39 -11.64
C GLN A 21 -20.12 12.73 -11.35
N ALA A 22 -20.40 13.37 -10.22
CA ALA A 22 -19.72 14.57 -9.78
C ALA A 22 -18.22 14.32 -9.54
N GLU A 23 -17.86 13.21 -8.90
CA GLU A 23 -16.46 12.81 -8.70
C GLU A 23 -15.75 12.49 -10.03
N ALA A 24 -16.39 11.79 -10.94
CA ALA A 24 -15.84 11.55 -12.26
C ALA A 24 -15.56 12.86 -13.03
N SER A 25 -16.44 13.84 -12.86
CA SER A 25 -16.28 15.19 -13.44
C SER A 25 -15.14 15.95 -12.76
N ARG A 26 -15.00 15.83 -11.43
CA ARG A 26 -13.89 16.42 -10.67
C ARG A 26 -12.56 15.89 -11.16
N GLN A 27 -12.40 14.57 -11.26
CA GLN A 27 -11.16 13.93 -11.70
C GLN A 27 -10.74 14.32 -13.12
N ARG A 28 -11.69 14.53 -14.03
CA ARG A 28 -11.40 14.99 -15.40
C ARG A 28 -10.97 16.45 -15.46
N ARG A 29 -11.40 17.28 -14.54
CA ARG A 29 -11.19 18.72 -14.53
C ARG A 29 -9.96 19.14 -13.74
N ASN A 30 -9.60 18.38 -12.71
CA ASN A 30 -8.54 18.73 -11.79
C ASN A 30 -7.26 17.94 -12.07
N LEU A 31 -6.11 18.55 -11.78
CA LEU A 31 -4.84 17.84 -11.71
C LEU A 31 -4.68 17.29 -10.29
N GLU A 32 -4.48 15.98 -10.21
CA GLU A 32 -4.24 15.33 -8.92
C GLU A 32 -2.77 15.49 -8.52
N LEU A 33 -2.53 16.07 -7.32
CA LEU A 33 -1.19 16.31 -6.79
C LEU A 33 -0.86 15.48 -5.55
N ILE A 34 -1.74 14.55 -5.18
CA ILE A 34 -1.47 13.60 -4.09
C ILE A 34 -0.61 12.47 -4.64
N ALA A 35 0.66 12.41 -4.19
CA ALA A 35 1.65 11.49 -4.75
C ALA A 35 1.30 10.00 -4.62
N SER A 36 0.45 9.63 -3.66
CA SER A 36 -0.01 8.25 -3.41
C SER A 36 -1.26 7.86 -4.19
N GLU A 37 -1.89 8.76 -4.94
CA GLU A 37 -3.04 8.44 -5.76
C GLU A 37 -2.65 7.94 -7.16
N ASN A 38 -3.48 7.09 -7.73
CA ASN A 38 -3.34 6.58 -9.08
C ASN A 38 -4.70 6.50 -9.77
N ILE A 39 -4.74 6.81 -11.07
CA ILE A 39 -5.92 6.64 -11.89
C ILE A 39 -5.84 5.26 -12.55
N VAL A 40 -6.67 4.33 -12.08
CA VAL A 40 -6.68 2.96 -12.57
C VAL A 40 -7.44 2.82 -13.90
N SER A 41 -7.12 1.78 -14.67
CA SER A 41 -7.82 1.48 -15.91
C SER A 41 -9.26 1.01 -15.68
N GLU A 42 -10.13 1.20 -16.67
CA GLU A 42 -11.52 0.73 -16.61
C GLU A 42 -11.65 -0.76 -16.24
N PRO A 43 -10.86 -1.70 -16.80
CA PRO A 43 -10.95 -3.11 -16.42
C PRO A 43 -10.69 -3.37 -14.91
N VAL A 44 -9.78 -2.61 -14.29
CA VAL A 44 -9.51 -2.74 -12.84
C VAL A 44 -10.73 -2.30 -12.03
N MET A 45 -11.31 -1.13 -12.36
CA MET A 45 -12.54 -0.65 -11.70
C MET A 45 -13.69 -1.65 -11.87
N MET A 46 -13.87 -2.20 -13.07
CA MET A 46 -14.95 -3.15 -13.38
C MET A 46 -14.77 -4.49 -12.66
N ALA A 47 -13.54 -4.98 -12.53
CA ALA A 47 -13.27 -6.24 -11.85
C ALA A 47 -13.68 -6.21 -10.38
N MET A 48 -13.57 -5.07 -9.71
CA MET A 48 -13.94 -4.89 -8.30
C MET A 48 -15.45 -5.04 -8.06
N GLY A 49 -16.30 -4.72 -9.05
CA GLY A 49 -17.76 -4.82 -8.96
C GLY A 49 -18.34 -6.11 -9.52
N THR A 50 -17.55 -7.16 -9.73
CA THR A 50 -18.04 -8.44 -10.27
C THR A 50 -18.64 -9.34 -9.17
N VAL A 51 -19.16 -10.48 -9.58
CA VAL A 51 -19.72 -11.51 -8.68
C VAL A 51 -18.72 -12.04 -7.64
N LEU A 52 -17.42 -11.83 -7.85
CA LEU A 52 -16.38 -12.15 -6.86
C LEU A 52 -16.59 -11.39 -5.54
N THR A 53 -17.23 -10.23 -5.58
CA THR A 53 -17.60 -9.44 -4.39
C THR A 53 -18.50 -10.21 -3.44
N ASN A 54 -19.28 -11.17 -3.92
CA ASN A 54 -20.20 -11.98 -3.11
C ASN A 54 -19.50 -13.14 -2.39
N LYS A 55 -18.23 -13.44 -2.73
CA LYS A 55 -17.58 -14.65 -2.22
C LYS A 55 -16.70 -14.37 -1.01
N TYR A 56 -17.04 -14.98 0.11
CA TYR A 56 -16.21 -15.02 1.32
C TYR A 56 -15.14 -16.11 1.18
N ALA A 57 -13.86 -15.73 1.16
CA ALA A 57 -12.74 -16.62 0.82
C ALA A 57 -11.60 -16.54 1.85
N GLU A 58 -11.95 -16.66 3.14
CA GLU A 58 -10.96 -16.69 4.22
C GLU A 58 -9.99 -17.87 4.06
N GLY A 59 -8.72 -17.63 4.35
CA GLY A 59 -7.62 -18.56 4.10
C GLY A 59 -6.86 -18.21 2.84
N TYR A 60 -6.11 -19.15 2.31
CA TYR A 60 -5.29 -18.99 1.10
C TYR A 60 -5.74 -19.95 0.01
N SER A 61 -5.33 -19.69 -1.25
CA SER A 61 -5.63 -20.55 -2.39
C SER A 61 -5.27 -22.02 -2.09
N GLY A 62 -6.22 -22.92 -2.29
CA GLY A 62 -6.10 -24.34 -1.95
C GLY A 62 -6.17 -24.68 -0.45
N LYS A 63 -6.28 -23.70 0.42
CA LYS A 63 -6.38 -23.87 1.90
C LYS A 63 -7.41 -22.89 2.49
N ARG A 64 -8.66 -23.00 2.02
CA ARG A 64 -9.76 -22.15 2.47
C ARG A 64 -10.50 -22.74 3.66
N TYR A 65 -11.08 -21.87 4.47
CA TYR A 65 -11.98 -22.28 5.56
C TYR A 65 -13.40 -22.59 5.06
N TYR A 66 -13.76 -22.10 3.84
CA TYR A 66 -15.09 -22.25 3.24
C TYR A 66 -15.02 -22.95 1.89
N GLY A 67 -16.09 -23.66 1.54
CA GLY A 67 -16.26 -24.24 0.23
C GLY A 67 -16.60 -23.22 -0.88
N GLY A 68 -16.54 -23.65 -2.16
CA GLY A 68 -16.91 -22.83 -3.32
C GLY A 68 -15.88 -21.75 -3.66
N CYS A 69 -14.60 -21.97 -3.32
CA CYS A 69 -13.53 -21.01 -3.56
C CYS A 69 -12.68 -21.32 -4.81
N GLU A 70 -13.01 -22.35 -5.54
CA GLU A 70 -12.23 -22.83 -6.68
C GLU A 70 -12.01 -21.77 -7.77
N CYS A 71 -12.98 -20.91 -8.03
CA CYS A 71 -12.84 -19.82 -8.99
C CYS A 71 -12.04 -18.64 -8.41
N VAL A 72 -12.27 -18.31 -7.15
CA VAL A 72 -11.49 -17.27 -6.44
C VAL A 72 -10.03 -17.66 -6.33
N ASP A 73 -9.75 -18.95 -6.08
CA ASP A 73 -8.39 -19.49 -6.02
C ASP A 73 -7.63 -19.28 -7.33
N VAL A 74 -8.31 -19.45 -8.47
CA VAL A 74 -7.71 -19.19 -9.80
C VAL A 74 -7.32 -17.70 -9.91
N VAL A 75 -8.21 -16.78 -9.55
CA VAL A 75 -7.97 -15.34 -9.64
C VAL A 75 -6.82 -14.92 -8.72
N GLU A 76 -6.82 -15.39 -7.46
CA GLU A 76 -5.76 -15.09 -6.49
C GLU A 76 -4.40 -15.65 -6.96
N THR A 77 -4.38 -16.88 -7.46
CA THR A 77 -3.16 -17.50 -7.99
C THR A 77 -2.60 -16.73 -9.20
N ILE A 78 -3.46 -16.30 -10.13
CA ILE A 78 -3.05 -15.46 -11.26
C ILE A 78 -2.41 -14.14 -10.75
N ALA A 79 -3.01 -13.51 -9.75
CA ALA A 79 -2.49 -12.27 -9.17
C ALA A 79 -1.11 -12.50 -8.53
N ILE A 80 -0.94 -13.57 -7.75
CA ILE A 80 0.32 -13.96 -7.13
C ILE A 80 1.41 -14.18 -8.19
N GLU A 81 1.14 -15.00 -9.19
CA GLU A 81 2.15 -15.32 -10.22
C GLU A 81 2.53 -14.10 -11.07
N ARG A 82 1.57 -13.22 -11.36
CA ARG A 82 1.85 -11.95 -12.04
C ARG A 82 2.66 -10.99 -11.18
N ALA A 83 2.37 -10.88 -9.89
CA ALA A 83 3.15 -10.07 -8.96
C ALA A 83 4.60 -10.61 -8.85
N LYS A 84 4.78 -11.92 -8.70
CA LYS A 84 6.10 -12.55 -8.67
C LYS A 84 6.91 -12.23 -9.94
N LYS A 85 6.28 -12.36 -11.11
CA LYS A 85 6.93 -12.05 -12.39
C LYS A 85 7.28 -10.57 -12.52
N LEU A 86 6.37 -9.68 -12.10
CA LEU A 86 6.55 -8.22 -12.21
C LEU A 86 7.71 -7.73 -11.34
N PHE A 87 7.80 -8.23 -10.10
CA PHE A 87 8.80 -7.80 -9.13
C PHE A 87 10.06 -8.69 -9.09
N GLY A 88 10.10 -9.79 -9.83
CA GLY A 88 11.23 -10.73 -9.83
C GLY A 88 11.43 -11.38 -8.46
N CYS A 89 10.36 -11.68 -7.73
CA CYS A 89 10.42 -12.24 -6.39
C CYS A 89 9.91 -13.69 -6.34
N ASP A 90 10.36 -14.45 -5.33
CA ASP A 90 9.97 -15.84 -5.15
C ASP A 90 8.59 -16.00 -4.53
N TYR A 91 8.16 -15.02 -3.72
CA TYR A 91 6.91 -15.05 -2.97
C TYR A 91 6.16 -13.73 -3.12
N ALA A 92 4.83 -13.81 -3.16
CA ALA A 92 3.94 -12.66 -3.12
C ALA A 92 2.68 -12.98 -2.32
N ASN A 93 2.20 -12.02 -1.54
CA ASN A 93 0.90 -12.06 -0.91
C ASN A 93 0.06 -10.91 -1.45
N VAL A 94 -1.08 -11.22 -2.07
CA VAL A 94 -1.94 -10.25 -2.75
C VAL A 94 -3.23 -9.97 -1.97
N GLN A 95 -3.36 -10.48 -0.75
CA GLN A 95 -4.57 -10.33 0.06
C GLN A 95 -4.70 -8.99 0.79
N PRO A 96 -3.61 -8.27 1.18
CA PRO A 96 -3.78 -6.98 1.85
C PRO A 96 -4.66 -6.02 1.04
N HIS A 97 -5.65 -5.43 1.70
CA HIS A 97 -6.57 -4.49 1.05
C HIS A 97 -5.96 -3.09 0.83
N SER A 98 -4.79 -2.82 1.43
CA SER A 98 -4.11 -1.54 1.35
C SER A 98 -2.62 -1.68 1.64
N GLY A 99 -1.81 -0.68 1.22
CA GLY A 99 -0.40 -0.60 1.58
C GLY A 99 -0.19 -0.54 3.10
N ALA A 100 -1.08 0.12 3.83
CA ALA A 100 -1.02 0.15 5.29
C ALA A 100 -1.16 -1.25 5.92
N GLN A 101 -2.09 -2.07 5.42
CA GLN A 101 -2.25 -3.45 5.88
C GLN A 101 -1.06 -4.33 5.49
N ALA A 102 -0.52 -4.15 4.28
CA ALA A 102 0.69 -4.86 3.84
C ALA A 102 1.89 -4.53 4.75
N ASN A 103 2.11 -3.27 5.07
CA ASN A 103 3.15 -2.85 6.00
C ASN A 103 2.90 -3.41 7.41
N MET A 104 1.66 -3.35 7.90
CA MET A 104 1.31 -3.93 9.21
C MET A 104 1.63 -5.43 9.26
N ALA A 105 1.35 -6.18 8.20
CA ALA A 105 1.66 -7.61 8.14
C ALA A 105 3.18 -7.86 8.27
N VAL A 106 4.02 -7.06 7.60
CA VAL A 106 5.48 -7.15 7.74
C VAL A 106 5.93 -6.80 9.15
N PHE A 107 5.40 -5.72 9.73
CA PHE A 107 5.73 -5.30 11.09
C PHE A 107 5.40 -6.42 12.10
N LEU A 108 4.20 -6.99 12.02
CA LEU A 108 3.77 -8.07 12.95
C LEU A 108 4.54 -9.38 12.74
N ALA A 109 5.02 -9.65 11.52
CA ALA A 109 5.85 -10.82 11.25
C ALA A 109 7.29 -10.69 11.80
N MET A 110 7.83 -9.47 11.81
CA MET A 110 9.24 -9.21 12.12
C MET A 110 9.48 -8.66 13.52
N LEU A 111 8.48 -8.07 14.15
CA LEU A 111 8.63 -7.23 15.33
C LEU A 111 7.68 -7.63 16.47
N LYS A 112 8.04 -7.17 17.66
CA LYS A 112 7.15 -7.15 18.83
C LYS A 112 6.86 -5.70 19.25
N PRO A 113 5.72 -5.42 19.86
CA PRO A 113 5.44 -4.09 20.41
C PRO A 113 6.61 -3.57 21.27
N GLY A 114 7.00 -2.32 21.04
CA GLY A 114 8.14 -1.69 21.71
C GLY A 114 9.50 -1.86 21.01
N ASP A 115 9.59 -2.70 19.97
CA ASP A 115 10.81 -2.82 19.17
C ASP A 115 11.13 -1.52 18.43
N THR A 116 12.43 -1.26 18.22
CA THR A 116 12.89 -0.06 17.51
C THR A 116 12.79 -0.25 16.00
N VAL A 117 12.21 0.75 15.33
CA VAL A 117 12.03 0.81 13.87
C VAL A 117 12.55 2.14 13.36
N MET A 118 13.25 2.13 12.24
CA MET A 118 13.60 3.35 11.50
C MET A 118 12.75 3.48 10.26
N GLY A 119 12.36 4.72 9.93
CA GLY A 119 11.63 5.05 8.72
C GLY A 119 11.79 6.51 8.35
N MET A 120 11.57 6.85 7.08
CA MET A 120 11.61 8.25 6.65
C MET A 120 10.52 9.05 7.36
N SER A 121 10.88 10.23 7.88
CA SER A 121 9.92 11.14 8.51
C SER A 121 8.85 11.59 7.52
N LEU A 122 7.64 11.86 8.02
CA LEU A 122 6.52 12.32 7.19
C LEU A 122 6.85 13.63 6.47
N ASP A 123 7.52 14.55 7.15
CA ASP A 123 7.93 15.87 6.61
C ASP A 123 8.94 15.77 5.46
N CYS A 124 9.66 14.66 5.37
CA CYS A 124 10.62 14.38 4.29
C CYS A 124 10.05 13.51 3.16
N GLY A 125 8.77 13.20 3.20
CA GLY A 125 8.10 12.40 2.18
C GLY A 125 7.82 10.95 2.58
N GLY A 126 8.03 10.57 3.84
CA GLY A 126 7.66 9.26 4.38
C GLY A 126 6.15 9.02 4.36
N HIS A 127 5.75 7.79 4.65
CA HIS A 127 4.36 7.38 4.78
C HIS A 127 3.92 7.36 6.25
N LEU A 128 2.61 7.46 6.53
CA LEU A 128 2.08 7.34 7.88
C LEU A 128 2.55 6.06 8.59
N THR A 129 2.66 4.94 7.85
CA THR A 129 3.13 3.66 8.39
C THR A 129 4.63 3.59 8.68
N HIS A 130 5.38 4.68 8.45
CA HIS A 130 6.79 4.78 8.79
C HIS A 130 7.04 5.31 10.21
N GLY A 131 6.00 5.34 11.05
CA GLY A 131 6.13 5.71 12.45
C GLY A 131 5.39 6.97 12.87
N SER A 132 4.41 7.42 12.08
CA SER A 132 3.56 8.55 12.50
C SER A 132 2.87 8.25 13.83
N PRO A 133 2.83 9.22 14.78
CA PRO A 133 2.20 9.03 16.11
C PRO A 133 0.72 8.67 16.06
N VAL A 134 0.04 8.98 14.95
CA VAL A 134 -1.39 8.67 14.77
C VAL A 134 -1.63 7.35 14.02
N ASN A 135 -0.55 6.62 13.71
CA ASN A 135 -0.60 5.36 12.99
C ASN A 135 -0.19 4.19 13.90
N PHE A 136 -0.63 2.96 13.58
CA PHE A 136 -0.23 1.76 14.35
C PHE A 136 1.29 1.68 14.55
N SER A 137 2.07 2.07 13.55
CA SER A 137 3.54 2.02 13.61
C SER A 137 4.11 2.90 14.72
N GLY A 138 3.61 4.13 14.87
CA GLY A 138 4.03 5.03 15.94
C GLY A 138 3.42 4.70 17.31
N LEU A 139 2.28 4.00 17.33
CA LEU A 139 1.60 3.61 18.58
C LEU A 139 2.23 2.38 19.25
N TYR A 140 2.72 1.43 18.47
CA TYR A 140 3.21 0.14 18.97
C TYR A 140 4.73 0.00 19.02
N PHE A 141 5.47 0.84 18.26
CA PHE A 141 6.91 0.69 18.09
C PHE A 141 7.67 1.95 18.51
N HIS A 142 8.93 1.78 18.93
CA HIS A 142 9.83 2.89 19.17
C HIS A 142 10.40 3.37 17.83
N ILE A 143 10.06 4.60 17.45
CA ILE A 143 10.39 5.12 16.11
C ILE A 143 11.62 6.03 16.18
N VAL A 144 12.59 5.75 15.32
CA VAL A 144 13.75 6.59 15.04
C VAL A 144 13.62 7.09 13.59
N PRO A 145 13.17 8.32 13.37
CA PRO A 145 13.01 8.84 12.01
C PRO A 145 14.36 9.21 11.40
N TYR A 146 14.49 8.99 10.08
CA TYR A 146 15.53 9.61 9.28
C TYR A 146 14.93 10.61 8.29
N GLY A 147 15.76 11.55 7.85
CA GLY A 147 15.32 12.65 6.99
C GLY A 147 16.15 12.77 5.71
N VAL A 148 16.16 14.00 5.20
CA VAL A 148 16.94 14.41 4.02
C VAL A 148 17.87 15.55 4.39
N ASP A 149 18.93 15.72 3.61
CA ASP A 149 19.86 16.85 3.73
C ASP A 149 19.24 18.16 3.20
N SER A 150 20.03 19.23 3.21
CA SER A 150 19.60 20.55 2.73
C SER A 150 19.29 20.63 1.22
N GLU A 151 19.72 19.64 0.44
CA GLU A 151 19.45 19.53 -0.99
C GLU A 151 18.29 18.57 -1.30
N GLY A 152 17.69 17.96 -0.26
CA GLY A 152 16.54 17.06 -0.36
C GLY A 152 16.92 15.62 -0.73
N PHE A 153 18.15 15.19 -0.49
CA PHE A 153 18.59 13.80 -0.63
C PHE A 153 18.60 13.09 0.73
N ILE A 154 18.33 11.78 0.72
CA ILE A 154 18.51 10.96 1.93
C ILE A 154 19.97 11.02 2.35
N ASP A 155 20.22 11.44 3.58
CA ASP A 155 21.54 11.41 4.18
C ASP A 155 21.83 9.99 4.71
N TYR A 156 22.48 9.17 3.87
CA TYR A 156 22.79 7.78 4.21
C TYR A 156 23.79 7.63 5.34
N ASP A 157 24.69 8.60 5.51
CA ASP A 157 25.67 8.57 6.61
C ASP A 157 24.97 8.83 7.95
N GLU A 158 23.97 9.73 7.96
CA GLU A 158 23.09 9.94 9.11
C GLU A 158 22.21 8.72 9.39
N VAL A 159 21.67 8.06 8.34
CA VAL A 159 20.89 6.80 8.48
C VAL A 159 21.76 5.72 9.15
N GLU A 160 23.01 5.56 8.71
CA GLU A 160 23.95 4.60 9.29
C GLU A 160 24.25 4.94 10.75
N ARG A 161 24.55 6.21 11.05
CA ARG A 161 24.80 6.67 12.41
C ARG A 161 23.64 6.37 13.35
N LEU A 162 22.42 6.72 12.94
CA LEU A 162 21.19 6.46 13.69
C LEU A 162 20.94 4.95 13.89
N ALA A 163 21.21 4.15 12.86
CA ALA A 163 21.05 2.69 12.92
C ALA A 163 22.04 2.07 13.91
N MET A 164 23.29 2.49 13.88
CA MET A 164 24.32 2.01 14.82
C MET A 164 24.03 2.41 16.29
N GLU A 165 23.52 3.59 16.50
CA GLU A 165 23.18 4.10 17.82
C GLU A 165 21.93 3.41 18.41
N ASN A 166 20.87 3.28 17.61
CA ASN A 166 19.57 2.83 18.09
C ASN A 166 19.30 1.33 17.83
N LYS A 167 20.10 0.68 17.01
CA LYS A 167 20.04 -0.76 16.69
C LYS A 167 18.63 -1.23 16.33
N PRO A 168 17.98 -0.63 15.32
CA PRO A 168 16.62 -0.96 14.94
C PRO A 168 16.54 -2.41 14.47
N LYS A 169 15.41 -3.06 14.72
CA LYS A 169 15.13 -4.39 14.17
C LYS A 169 14.59 -4.33 12.73
N LEU A 170 14.08 -3.18 12.31
CA LEU A 170 13.56 -2.94 10.98
C LEU A 170 13.89 -1.51 10.55
N ILE A 171 14.35 -1.38 9.30
CA ILE A 171 14.47 -0.10 8.61
C ILE A 171 13.52 -0.13 7.42
N VAL A 172 12.58 0.82 7.37
CA VAL A 172 11.66 0.98 6.26
C VAL A 172 12.30 1.90 5.22
N ALA A 173 12.76 1.33 4.12
CA ALA A 173 13.34 2.04 3.00
C ALA A 173 12.29 2.24 1.91
N GLY A 174 11.71 3.44 1.84
CA GLY A 174 10.66 3.79 0.91
C GLY A 174 10.05 5.13 1.26
N ALA A 175 9.19 5.64 0.39
CA ALA A 175 8.53 6.93 0.59
C ALA A 175 7.23 7.04 -0.21
N SER A 176 6.35 7.96 0.20
CA SER A 176 5.16 8.36 -0.59
C SER A 176 5.44 9.59 -1.46
N ALA A 177 6.24 10.54 -0.97
CA ALA A 177 6.42 11.84 -1.60
C ALA A 177 7.91 12.25 -1.70
N TYR A 178 8.78 11.31 -1.91
CA TYR A 178 10.21 11.54 -2.14
C TYR A 178 10.53 11.32 -3.62
N ALA A 179 10.93 12.38 -4.32
CA ALA A 179 11.07 12.39 -5.80
C ALA A 179 12.45 11.96 -6.31
N ARG A 180 13.36 11.56 -5.42
CA ARG A 180 14.73 11.14 -5.78
C ARG A 180 14.84 9.62 -5.81
N ILE A 181 15.89 9.11 -6.43
CA ILE A 181 16.21 7.67 -6.44
C ILE A 181 16.68 7.27 -5.04
N ILE A 182 16.13 6.17 -4.52
CA ILE A 182 16.54 5.58 -3.26
C ILE A 182 17.65 4.56 -3.55
N ASP A 183 18.80 4.70 -2.89
CA ASP A 183 19.90 3.73 -2.96
C ASP A 183 19.66 2.59 -1.96
N PHE A 184 18.93 1.57 -2.39
CA PHE A 184 18.69 0.38 -1.58
C PHE A 184 19.95 -0.40 -1.22
N LYS A 185 21.04 -0.25 -2.00
CA LYS A 185 22.32 -0.90 -1.70
C LYS A 185 22.95 -0.29 -0.45
N ARG A 186 22.87 1.04 -0.29
CA ARG A 186 23.34 1.74 0.93
C ARG A 186 22.52 1.32 2.16
N PHE A 187 21.21 1.16 2.03
CA PHE A 187 20.37 0.63 3.12
C PHE A 187 20.73 -0.82 3.50
N ARG A 188 21.27 -1.60 2.58
CA ARG A 188 21.63 -3.00 2.82
C ARG A 188 22.99 -3.17 3.48
N GLN A 189 23.94 -2.25 3.30
CA GLN A 189 25.26 -2.24 3.93
C GLN A 189 25.18 -2.14 5.44
#